data_540d0109d5070ba19ac8337203b6d56e
#
_entry.id   540d0109d5070ba19ac8337203b6d56e
#
_cell.length_a   1.000
_cell.length_b   1.000
_cell.length_c   1.000
_cell.angle_alpha   90.00
_cell.angle_beta   90.00
_cell.angle_gamma   90.00
#
_symmetry.space_group_name_H-M   'P 1'
#
loop_
_entity.id
_entity.type
_entity.pdbx_description
1 polymer ?
#
loop_
_entity_poly.entity_id
_entity_poly.type
_entity_poly.pdbx_seq_one_letter_code
_entity_poly.pdbx_strand_id
1 'polypeptide(L)'
;MLEVITTTSFSNPASTCMAYRLDDSYPGEAKKHEGDFLHGYAVISDAIALNSDLRKKLSSIIEDHNTYNRHSIPVDCFFRPGIAFSFKDQKSKVDLMVCFSCNELRYYMNSEIIDQSYFKPEKLLQIVKELFPDDQTIQSLK
;
A
#
# COMPACT_ATOMS: atom_id res chain seq x y z
N MET A 1 -14.57 -9.80 -0.19
CA MET A 1 -13.17 -9.40 -0.40
C MET A 1 -12.53 -8.82 0.84
N LEU A 2 -13.18 -7.86 1.48
CA LEU A 2 -12.65 -7.30 2.74
C LEU A 2 -12.50 -8.37 3.83
N GLU A 3 -13.37 -9.36 3.87
CA GLU A 3 -13.28 -10.48 4.80
C GLU A 3 -12.01 -11.31 4.62
N VAL A 4 -11.58 -11.52 3.39
CA VAL A 4 -10.34 -12.24 3.10
C VAL A 4 -9.15 -11.46 3.63
N ILE A 5 -9.16 -10.13 3.47
CA ILE A 5 -8.12 -9.25 3.95
C ILE A 5 -8.06 -9.25 5.48
N THR A 6 -9.21 -9.17 6.15
CA THR A 6 -9.26 -9.18 7.61
C THR A 6 -8.84 -10.52 8.19
N THR A 7 -9.16 -11.64 7.52
CA THR A 7 -8.73 -12.98 8.00
C THR A 7 -7.23 -13.20 7.80
N THR A 8 -6.55 -12.36 7.01
CA THR A 8 -5.10 -12.41 6.85
C THR A 8 -4.36 -11.82 8.05
N SER A 9 -5.09 -11.33 9.04
CA SER A 9 -4.53 -10.97 10.36
C SER A 9 -3.56 -9.79 10.34
N PHE A 10 -3.97 -8.67 9.77
CA PHE A 10 -3.18 -7.43 9.85
C PHE A 10 -2.86 -7.04 11.30
N SER A 11 -3.73 -7.37 12.22
CA SER A 11 -3.58 -7.08 13.64
C SER A 11 -2.93 -8.21 14.44
N ASN A 12 -2.57 -9.33 13.80
CA ASN A 12 -1.91 -10.45 14.48
C ASN A 12 -0.52 -10.04 14.92
N PRO A 13 -0.15 -10.15 16.22
CA PRO A 13 1.18 -9.79 16.69
C PRO A 13 2.32 -10.57 16.02
N ALA A 14 2.04 -11.77 15.49
CA ALA A 14 3.03 -12.57 14.79
C ALA A 14 3.24 -12.14 13.34
N SER A 15 2.39 -11.27 12.80
CA SER A 15 2.54 -10.77 11.45
C SER A 15 3.58 -9.66 11.38
N THR A 16 4.16 -9.48 10.20
CA THR A 16 5.08 -8.38 9.92
C THR A 16 4.49 -7.49 8.85
N CYS A 17 4.87 -6.23 8.87
CA CYS A 17 4.50 -5.29 7.82
C CYS A 17 5.73 -4.50 7.40
N MET A 18 6.03 -4.52 6.12
CA MET A 18 7.11 -3.75 5.51
C MET A 18 6.53 -2.71 4.57
N ALA A 19 7.09 -1.51 4.61
CA ALA A 19 6.73 -0.44 3.68
C ALA A 19 7.83 -0.27 2.64
N TYR A 20 7.42 0.01 1.41
CA TYR A 20 8.31 0.22 0.28
C TYR A 20 7.91 1.49 -0.47
N ARG A 21 8.91 2.20 -0.96
CA ARG A 21 8.72 3.28 -1.92
C ARG A 21 8.84 2.70 -3.32
N LEU A 22 7.89 3.00 -4.17
CA LEU A 22 7.87 2.51 -5.55
C LEU A 22 8.09 3.67 -6.53
N ASP A 23 8.75 3.37 -7.63
CA ASP A 23 8.84 4.29 -8.75
C ASP A 23 7.47 4.43 -9.42
N ASP A 24 7.14 5.61 -9.92
CA ASP A 24 5.85 5.87 -10.56
C ASP A 24 5.76 5.39 -12.01
N SER A 25 6.80 4.73 -12.51
CA SER A 25 6.78 4.10 -13.84
C SER A 25 5.82 2.91 -13.87
N TYR A 26 5.12 2.74 -14.99
CA TYR A 26 4.25 1.58 -15.17
C TYR A 26 5.06 0.28 -15.28
N PRO A 27 4.41 -0.86 -15.01
CA PRO A 27 5.06 -2.15 -15.25
C PRO A 27 5.62 -2.24 -16.66
N GLY A 28 6.90 -2.62 -16.76
CA GLY A 28 7.62 -2.71 -18.02
C GLY A 28 8.32 -1.43 -18.46
N GLU A 29 8.00 -0.26 -17.91
CA GLU A 29 8.68 0.98 -18.25
C GLU A 29 10.05 1.11 -17.57
N ALA A 30 10.19 0.57 -16.36
CA ALA A 30 11.43 0.64 -15.58
C ALA A 30 12.40 -0.48 -15.97
N LYS A 31 12.66 -0.66 -17.25
CA LYS A 31 13.47 -1.76 -17.78
C LYS A 31 14.93 -1.77 -17.32
N LYS A 32 15.45 -0.59 -16.96
CA LYS A 32 16.85 -0.44 -16.52
C LYS A 32 17.02 -0.55 -15.01
N HIS A 33 15.93 -0.76 -14.28
CA HIS A 33 15.99 -0.91 -12.83
C HIS A 33 16.63 -2.25 -12.49
N GLU A 34 17.70 -2.22 -11.71
CA GLU A 34 18.46 -3.42 -11.33
C GLU A 34 18.01 -4.03 -10.00
N GLY A 35 17.13 -3.35 -9.25
CA GLY A 35 16.63 -3.84 -7.97
C GLY A 35 15.36 -4.67 -8.10
N ASP A 36 14.66 -4.80 -7.00
CA ASP A 36 13.45 -5.60 -6.91
C ASP A 36 12.25 -4.92 -7.56
N PHE A 37 11.27 -5.75 -7.91
CA PHE A 37 9.97 -5.30 -8.39
C PHE A 37 8.88 -5.90 -7.50
N LEU A 38 7.81 -5.14 -7.30
CA LEU A 38 6.63 -5.62 -6.60
C LEU A 38 5.43 -5.45 -7.54
N HIS A 39 4.86 -6.57 -7.97
CA HIS A 39 3.75 -6.60 -8.95
C HIS A 39 4.03 -5.76 -10.20
N GLY A 40 5.30 -5.78 -10.65
CA GLY A 40 5.73 -5.06 -11.85
C GLY A 40 6.22 -3.65 -11.62
N TYR A 41 6.04 -3.10 -10.42
CA TYR A 41 6.51 -1.75 -10.08
C TYR A 41 7.89 -1.83 -9.41
N ALA A 42 8.80 -0.94 -9.83
CA ALA A 42 10.16 -0.93 -9.31
C ALA A 42 10.22 -0.46 -7.86
N VAL A 43 10.88 -1.22 -7.00
CA VAL A 43 11.11 -0.86 -5.60
C VAL A 43 12.34 0.03 -5.55
N ILE A 44 12.20 1.26 -5.06
CA ILE A 44 13.28 2.25 -5.06
C ILE A 44 13.78 2.63 -3.66
N SER A 45 13.31 1.95 -2.62
CA SER A 45 13.78 2.14 -1.26
C SER A 45 14.12 0.80 -0.61
N ASP A 46 14.86 0.86 0.49
CA ASP A 46 14.97 -0.29 1.38
C ASP A 46 13.61 -0.56 2.03
N ALA A 47 13.39 -1.80 2.46
CA ALA A 47 12.20 -2.16 3.20
C ALA A 47 12.24 -1.47 4.58
N ILE A 48 11.12 -0.84 4.95
CA ILE A 48 10.99 -0.20 6.27
C ILE A 48 10.00 -1.02 7.09
N ALA A 49 10.48 -1.62 8.17
CA ALA A 49 9.61 -2.38 9.07
C ALA A 49 8.76 -1.41 9.88
N LEU A 50 7.45 -1.64 9.90
CA LEU A 50 6.56 -0.88 10.76
C LEU A 50 6.68 -1.38 12.19
N ASN A 51 6.83 -0.44 13.13
CA ASN A 51 6.78 -0.80 14.54
C ASN A 51 5.34 -1.15 14.94
N SER A 52 5.17 -1.63 16.16
CA SER A 52 3.87 -2.09 16.66
C SER A 52 2.79 -1.00 16.58
N ASP A 53 3.13 0.24 16.94
CA ASP A 53 2.17 1.34 16.93
C ASP A 53 1.72 1.71 15.52
N LEU A 54 2.65 1.83 14.59
CA LEU A 54 2.33 2.14 13.19
C LEU A 54 1.55 1.02 12.55
N ARG A 55 1.90 -0.24 12.84
CA ARG A 55 1.18 -1.39 12.33
C ARG A 55 -0.26 -1.41 12.81
N LYS A 56 -0.49 -1.11 14.09
CA LYS A 56 -1.86 -1.02 14.65
C LYS A 56 -2.66 0.11 14.01
N LYS A 57 -2.05 1.27 13.82
CA LYS A 57 -2.70 2.39 13.13
C LYS A 57 -3.08 2.04 11.72
N LEU A 58 -2.16 1.43 10.97
CA LEU A 58 -2.42 1.01 9.59
C LEU A 58 -3.54 -0.04 9.54
N SER A 59 -3.51 -1.02 10.42
CA SER A 59 -4.57 -2.05 10.50
C SER A 59 -5.92 -1.42 10.78
N SER A 60 -5.99 -0.46 11.70
CA SER A 60 -7.24 0.23 12.01
C SER A 60 -7.79 0.99 10.80
N ILE A 61 -6.94 1.60 10.00
CA ILE A 61 -7.34 2.29 8.78
C ILE A 61 -7.87 1.30 7.75
N ILE A 62 -7.15 0.21 7.51
CA ILE A 62 -7.51 -0.80 6.53
C ILE A 62 -8.84 -1.48 6.88
N GLU A 63 -9.08 -1.74 8.16
CA GLU A 63 -10.27 -2.45 8.65
C GLU A 63 -11.48 -1.54 8.81
N ASP A 64 -11.31 -0.23 8.72
CA ASP A 64 -12.40 0.74 8.86
C ASP A 64 -13.11 0.94 7.53
N HIS A 65 -14.40 0.60 7.47
CA HIS A 65 -15.22 0.78 6.26
C HIS A 65 -15.26 2.24 5.80
N ASN A 66 -15.13 3.20 6.71
CA ASN A 66 -15.15 4.62 6.38
C ASN A 66 -13.89 5.08 5.64
N THR A 67 -12.83 4.28 5.64
CA THR A 67 -11.64 4.57 4.84
C THR A 67 -11.94 4.50 3.35
N TYR A 68 -12.84 3.60 2.96
CA TYR A 68 -13.09 3.30 1.56
C TYR A 68 -14.20 4.16 0.99
N ASN A 69 -14.06 4.47 -0.28
CA ASN A 69 -15.02 5.27 -1.05
C ASN A 69 -15.56 4.42 -2.19
N ARG A 70 -16.22 3.31 -1.82
CA ARG A 70 -16.60 2.24 -2.77
C ARG A 70 -17.72 2.63 -3.72
N HIS A 71 -18.47 3.68 -3.38
CA HIS A 71 -19.57 4.16 -4.21
C HIS A 71 -19.18 5.34 -5.09
N SER A 72 -17.90 5.68 -5.12
CA SER A 72 -17.40 6.75 -5.99
C SER A 72 -17.57 6.38 -7.45
N ILE A 73 -17.88 7.38 -8.26
CA ILE A 73 -17.90 7.24 -9.70
C ILE A 73 -16.46 7.00 -10.16
N PRO A 74 -16.20 5.96 -10.98
CA PRO A 74 -14.85 5.72 -11.49
C PRO A 74 -14.32 6.94 -12.22
N VAL A 75 -13.08 7.31 -11.91
CA VAL A 75 -12.40 8.42 -12.59
C VAL A 75 -11.36 7.86 -13.55
N ASP A 76 -11.12 8.60 -14.61
CA ASP A 76 -10.10 8.26 -15.60
C ASP A 76 -8.74 8.68 -15.06
N CYS A 77 -8.15 7.82 -14.26
CA CYS A 77 -6.87 8.07 -13.60
C CYS A 77 -6.01 6.82 -13.69
N PHE A 78 -4.77 6.99 -14.14
CA PHE A 78 -3.85 5.88 -14.24
C PHE A 78 -3.28 5.53 -12.86
N PHE A 79 -3.40 4.26 -12.50
CA PHE A 79 -2.89 3.78 -11.23
C PHE A 79 -1.35 3.78 -11.23
N ARG A 80 -0.77 4.63 -10.41
CA ARG A 80 0.69 4.74 -10.21
C ARG A 80 0.99 4.71 -8.72
N PRO A 81 1.09 3.51 -8.15
CA PRO A 81 1.37 3.41 -6.71
C PRO A 81 2.79 3.85 -6.42
N GLY A 82 2.93 4.80 -5.50
CA GLY A 82 4.24 5.24 -5.04
C GLY A 82 4.67 4.55 -3.76
N ILE A 83 3.74 3.86 -3.11
CA ILE A 83 3.94 3.22 -1.81
C ILE A 83 3.31 1.83 -1.85
N ALA A 84 3.97 0.87 -1.20
CA ALA A 84 3.39 -0.45 -0.96
C ALA A 84 3.63 -0.87 0.48
N PHE A 85 2.67 -1.61 1.02
CA PHE A 85 2.80 -2.27 2.31
C PHE A 85 2.66 -3.77 2.09
N SER A 86 3.63 -4.55 2.59
CA SER A 86 3.57 -6.01 2.54
C SER A 86 3.30 -6.55 3.92
N PHE A 87 2.15 -7.19 4.07
CA PHE A 87 1.75 -7.87 5.30
C PHE A 87 2.02 -9.36 5.13
N LYS A 88 2.77 -9.92 6.06
CA LYS A 88 3.15 -11.32 6.00
C LYS A 88 2.92 -11.99 7.35
N ASP A 89 2.24 -13.12 7.34
CA ASP A 89 2.16 -14.02 8.47
C ASP A 89 2.68 -15.40 8.04
N GLN A 90 2.47 -16.42 8.89
CA GLN A 90 2.97 -17.76 8.60
C GLN A 90 2.27 -18.43 7.41
N LYS A 91 1.09 -17.96 7.03
CA LYS A 91 0.23 -18.65 6.05
C LYS A 91 0.05 -17.85 4.77
N SER A 92 0.18 -16.52 4.82
CA SER A 92 -0.18 -15.69 3.69
C SER A 92 0.62 -14.41 3.64
N LYS A 93 0.62 -13.80 2.47
CA LYS A 93 1.22 -12.49 2.21
C LYS A 93 0.22 -11.68 1.41
N VAL A 94 -0.08 -10.47 1.88
CA VAL A 94 -0.94 -9.52 1.18
C VAL A 94 -0.15 -8.24 0.96
N ASP A 95 -0.14 -7.77 -0.26
CA ASP A 95 0.50 -6.52 -0.63
C ASP A 95 -0.56 -5.45 -0.90
N LEU A 96 -0.45 -4.34 -0.21
CA LEU A 96 -1.32 -3.18 -0.41
C LEU A 96 -0.55 -2.14 -1.21
N MET A 97 -1.05 -1.86 -2.41
CA MET A 97 -0.49 -0.84 -3.30
C MET A 97 -1.32 0.44 -3.14
N VAL A 98 -0.65 1.55 -2.90
CA VAL A 98 -1.32 2.83 -2.58
C VAL A 98 -0.97 3.87 -3.64
N CYS A 99 -2.00 4.38 -4.32
CA CYS A 99 -1.85 5.47 -5.28
C CYS A 99 -2.55 6.72 -4.73
N PHE A 100 -1.77 7.71 -4.31
CA PHE A 100 -2.32 8.96 -3.80
C PHE A 100 -2.78 9.92 -4.90
N SER A 101 -2.25 9.79 -6.11
CA SER A 101 -2.69 10.63 -7.22
C SER A 101 -4.11 10.28 -7.69
N CYS A 102 -4.50 9.02 -7.55
CA CYS A 102 -5.85 8.55 -7.89
C CYS A 102 -6.72 8.32 -6.67
N ASN A 103 -6.17 8.36 -5.48
CA ASN A 103 -6.82 7.93 -4.24
C ASN A 103 -7.39 6.53 -4.37
N GLU A 104 -6.57 5.62 -4.87
CA GLU A 104 -6.96 4.24 -5.13
C GLU A 104 -6.02 3.28 -4.40
N LEU A 105 -6.60 2.22 -3.82
CA LEU A 105 -5.88 1.12 -3.19
C LEU A 105 -6.12 -0.15 -4.00
N ARG A 106 -5.09 -0.98 -4.10
CA ARG A 106 -5.20 -2.34 -4.65
C ARG A 106 -4.53 -3.32 -3.71
N TYR A 107 -5.25 -4.39 -3.40
CA TYR A 107 -4.75 -5.47 -2.57
C TYR A 107 -4.41 -6.66 -3.46
N TYR A 108 -3.20 -7.20 -3.26
CA TYR A 108 -2.73 -8.36 -4.01
C TYR A 108 -2.48 -9.50 -3.05
N MET A 109 -2.92 -10.69 -3.43
CA MET A 109 -2.53 -11.94 -2.77
C MET A 109 -1.94 -12.83 -3.86
N ASN A 110 -0.71 -13.28 -3.65
CA ASN A 110 0.10 -13.91 -4.70
C ASN A 110 0.25 -12.91 -5.87
N SER A 111 -0.09 -13.28 -7.08
CA SER A 111 0.01 -12.39 -8.23
C SER A 111 -1.33 -11.79 -8.66
N GLU A 112 -2.36 -11.94 -7.84
CA GLU A 112 -3.72 -11.54 -8.21
C GLU A 112 -4.23 -10.37 -7.38
N ILE A 113 -4.95 -9.46 -8.03
CA ILE A 113 -5.68 -8.40 -7.33
C ILE A 113 -6.91 -9.03 -6.69
N ILE A 114 -6.99 -8.99 -5.35
CA ILE A 114 -8.11 -9.55 -4.61
C ILE A 114 -9.14 -8.50 -4.22
N ASP A 115 -8.76 -7.24 -4.21
CA ASP A 115 -9.66 -6.11 -3.96
C ASP A 115 -9.06 -4.83 -4.48
N GLN A 116 -9.92 -3.89 -4.86
CA GLN A 116 -9.51 -2.53 -5.24
C GLN A 116 -10.62 -1.57 -4.86
N SER A 117 -10.25 -0.37 -4.46
CA SER A 117 -11.22 0.63 -4.05
C SER A 117 -10.59 2.01 -4.04
N TYR A 118 -11.40 3.04 -4.25
CA TYR A 118 -11.02 4.40 -3.91
C TYR A 118 -11.03 4.57 -2.40
N PHE A 119 -10.28 5.52 -1.89
CA PHE A 119 -10.15 5.71 -0.44
C PHE A 119 -9.98 7.19 -0.09
N LYS A 120 -10.21 7.50 1.18
CA LYS A 120 -9.97 8.82 1.77
C LYS A 120 -8.53 8.84 2.26
N PRO A 121 -7.66 9.72 1.71
CA PRO A 121 -6.23 9.59 1.90
C PRO A 121 -5.64 10.12 3.20
N GLU A 122 -6.39 10.95 3.95
CA GLU A 122 -5.81 11.77 5.02
C GLU A 122 -5.06 10.96 6.07
N LYS A 123 -5.68 9.91 6.60
CA LYS A 123 -5.07 9.11 7.68
C LYS A 123 -3.88 8.30 7.19
N LEU A 124 -4.03 7.69 6.01
CA LEU A 124 -2.96 6.88 5.44
C LEU A 124 -1.76 7.75 5.06
N LEU A 125 -2.03 8.95 4.55
CA LEU A 125 -0.98 9.89 4.20
C LEU A 125 -0.13 10.29 5.40
N GLN A 126 -0.74 10.43 6.58
CA GLN A 126 0.01 10.72 7.81
C GLN A 126 1.01 9.62 8.14
N ILE A 127 0.60 8.36 8.00
CA ILE A 127 1.49 7.22 8.22
C ILE A 127 2.64 7.22 7.22
N VAL A 128 2.34 7.43 5.96
CA VAL A 128 3.34 7.42 4.88
C VAL A 128 4.36 8.54 5.07
N LYS A 129 3.92 9.73 5.46
CA LYS A 129 4.83 10.85 5.73
C LYS A 129 5.74 10.57 6.92
N GLU A 130 5.24 9.86 7.91
CA GLU A 130 6.04 9.46 9.09
C GLU A 130 7.10 8.43 8.72
N LEU A 131 6.76 7.50 7.80
CA LEU A 131 7.68 6.44 7.36
C LEU A 131 8.78 6.94 6.43
N PHE A 132 8.49 7.97 5.63
CA PHE A 132 9.42 8.49 4.64
C PHE A 132 9.68 9.99 4.86
N PRO A 133 10.29 10.36 6.00
CA PRO A 133 10.42 11.77 6.37
C PRO A 133 11.36 12.57 5.46
N ASP A 134 12.29 11.90 4.78
CA ASP A 134 13.25 12.54 3.91
C ASP A 134 12.86 12.52 2.44
N ASP A 135 11.72 11.93 2.10
CA ASP A 135 11.23 11.83 0.73
C ASP A 135 10.43 13.08 0.39
N GLN A 136 11.00 13.95 -0.45
CA GLN A 136 10.37 15.23 -0.80
C GLN A 136 9.06 15.04 -1.55
N THR A 137 8.98 14.04 -2.40
CA THR A 137 7.74 13.74 -3.13
C THR A 137 6.63 13.38 -2.16
N ILE A 138 6.92 12.51 -1.22
CA ILE A 138 5.96 12.10 -0.19
C ILE A 138 5.56 13.29 0.69
N GLN A 139 6.53 14.09 1.14
CA GLN A 139 6.25 15.22 2.02
C GLN A 139 5.43 16.31 1.33
N SER A 140 5.48 16.37 0.00
CA SER A 140 4.71 17.34 -0.79
C SER A 140 3.25 16.96 -0.99
N LEU A 141 2.88 15.71 -0.73
CA LEU A 141 1.50 15.25 -0.91
C LEU A 141 0.55 15.95 0.07
N LYS A 142 -0.67 16.23 -0.41
CA LYS A 142 -1.69 16.93 0.38
C LYS A 142 -2.91 16.08 0.61
#